data_2e569cdfab02d10fa8182d2c89ca05f0
#
_entry.id   2e569cdfab02d10fa8182d2c89ca05f0
#
_cell.length_a   1.000
_cell.length_b   1.000
_cell.length_c   1.000
_cell.angle_alpha   90.00
_cell.angle_beta   90.00
_cell.angle_gamma   90.00
#
_symmetry.space_group_name_H-M   'P 1'
#
loop_
_entity.id
_entity.type
_entity.pdbx_description
1 polymer ?
#
loop_
_entity_poly.entity_id
_entity_poly.type
_entity_poly.pdbx_seq_one_letter_code
_entity_poly.pdbx_strand_id
1 'polypeptide(L)'
;MAVRLYLNSVGKTFTMHLQGGTVIPVVEKVEFSVDAGECVVLGGPSGAGKSSILKMIYGNYRCDQGQILVTVGDEIVNVAGAKPRDILKLRSDTIGYVSQFLRTIPRVSAEDVVAEPLIAQGSSEEEGRDKARTLLARLNVPERLWTLPPATFSGGEQQRVNIARGFIAHYPILLLDEPTASLDAANRAVVVRLVEEKKAQGVAMVGILHDQDVRQEIADRIIDVTSFSSEVAA
;
A
#
# COMPACT_ATOMS: atom_id res chain seq x y z
N MET A 1 -3.66 21.11 8.13
CA MET A 1 -3.08 20.10 7.23
C MET A 1 -4.12 19.77 6.17
N ALA A 2 -3.72 19.38 4.96
CA ALA A 2 -4.68 19.10 3.88
C ALA A 2 -5.01 17.60 3.88
N VAL A 3 -6.31 17.25 3.97
CA VAL A 3 -6.78 15.87 3.87
C VAL A 3 -6.47 15.33 2.47
N ARG A 4 -5.79 14.19 2.40
CA ARG A 4 -5.47 13.48 1.14
C ARG A 4 -6.39 12.31 0.86
N LEU A 5 -6.87 11.66 1.92
CA LEU A 5 -7.75 10.50 1.84
C LEU A 5 -8.87 10.63 2.89
N TYR A 6 -10.11 10.38 2.51
CA TYR A 6 -11.23 10.30 3.44
C TYR A 6 -12.16 9.13 3.09
N LEU A 7 -12.36 8.25 4.06
CA LEU A 7 -13.36 7.19 4.02
C LEU A 7 -14.60 7.68 4.75
N ASN A 8 -15.76 7.62 4.10
CA ASN A 8 -17.05 8.04 4.65
C ASN A 8 -18.04 6.88 4.60
N SER A 9 -18.34 6.31 5.76
CA SER A 9 -19.32 5.23 5.95
C SER A 9 -19.10 4.04 5.00
N VAL A 10 -17.83 3.65 4.78
CA VAL A 10 -17.46 2.60 3.84
C VAL A 10 -17.83 1.22 4.39
N GLY A 11 -18.47 0.40 3.55
CA GLY A 11 -18.84 -0.97 3.89
C GLY A 11 -18.44 -1.98 2.82
N LYS A 12 -18.15 -3.21 3.27
CA LYS A 12 -17.82 -4.35 2.41
C LYS A 12 -18.41 -5.65 2.92
N THR A 13 -19.07 -6.35 2.01
CA THR A 13 -19.64 -7.69 2.23
C THR A 13 -19.23 -8.60 1.06
N PHE A 14 -18.84 -9.83 1.35
CA PHE A 14 -18.61 -10.84 0.33
C PHE A 14 -19.77 -11.84 0.29
N THR A 15 -20.16 -12.25 -0.91
CA THR A 15 -21.12 -13.31 -1.13
C THR A 15 -20.41 -14.53 -1.71
N MET A 16 -20.44 -15.63 -1.00
CA MET A 16 -19.79 -16.89 -1.39
C MET A 16 -20.74 -17.71 -2.29
N HIS A 17 -20.81 -17.36 -3.58
CA HIS A 17 -21.74 -17.98 -4.53
C HIS A 17 -21.60 -19.50 -4.63
N LEU A 18 -20.38 -20.05 -4.52
CA LEU A 18 -20.11 -21.50 -4.56
C LEU A 18 -20.47 -22.24 -3.25
N GLN A 19 -20.80 -21.49 -2.19
CA GLN A 19 -21.17 -22.03 -0.87
C GLN A 19 -22.60 -21.61 -0.51
N GLY A 20 -23.54 -21.81 -1.42
CA GLY A 20 -24.96 -21.54 -1.17
C GLY A 20 -25.35 -20.08 -1.02
N GLY A 21 -24.51 -19.14 -1.47
CA GLY A 21 -24.80 -17.71 -1.38
C GLY A 21 -24.56 -17.13 0.03
N THR A 22 -23.75 -17.78 0.86
CA THR A 22 -23.41 -17.28 2.20
C THR A 22 -22.85 -15.86 2.12
N VAL A 23 -23.44 -14.97 2.91
CA VAL A 23 -23.07 -13.54 2.99
C VAL A 23 -22.13 -13.35 4.17
N ILE A 24 -20.95 -12.79 3.91
CA ILE A 24 -19.91 -12.52 4.91
C ILE A 24 -19.68 -11.00 4.97
N PRO A 25 -20.26 -10.29 5.95
CA PRO A 25 -19.92 -8.91 6.19
C PRO A 25 -18.49 -8.83 6.73
N VAL A 26 -17.72 -7.86 6.23
CA VAL A 26 -16.30 -7.71 6.57
C VAL A 26 -16.07 -6.44 7.39
N VAL A 27 -16.56 -5.32 6.91
CA VAL A 27 -16.52 -4.03 7.60
C VAL A 27 -17.75 -3.20 7.26
N GLU A 28 -18.20 -2.41 8.21
CA GLU A 28 -19.34 -1.50 8.05
C GLU A 28 -19.01 -0.12 8.63
N LYS A 29 -19.51 0.93 7.97
CA LYS A 29 -19.39 2.32 8.43
C LYS A 29 -17.95 2.74 8.76
N VAL A 30 -16.97 2.25 7.99
CA VAL A 30 -15.57 2.68 8.15
C VAL A 30 -15.48 4.17 7.87
N GLU A 31 -14.98 4.91 8.85
CA GLU A 31 -14.86 6.36 8.75
C GLU A 31 -13.53 6.84 9.35
N PHE A 32 -12.68 7.42 8.53
CA PHE A 32 -11.47 8.12 8.93
C PHE A 32 -10.89 8.95 7.78
N SER A 33 -10.06 9.91 8.14
CA SER A 33 -9.27 10.71 7.19
C SER A 33 -7.77 10.46 7.38
N VAL A 34 -6.99 10.81 6.37
CA VAL A 34 -5.52 10.82 6.43
C VAL A 34 -5.04 12.13 5.83
N ASP A 35 -4.26 12.87 6.60
CA ASP A 35 -3.69 14.14 6.19
C ASP A 35 -2.37 13.96 5.41
N ALA A 36 -1.96 15.01 4.71
CA ALA A 36 -0.65 15.06 4.07
C ALA A 36 0.46 14.90 5.13
N GLY A 37 1.37 13.95 4.91
CA GLY A 37 2.48 13.65 5.82
C GLY A 37 2.08 12.80 7.04
N GLU A 38 0.83 12.31 7.11
CA GLU A 38 0.35 11.44 8.18
C GLU A 38 0.49 9.97 7.78
N CYS A 39 0.90 9.13 8.73
CA CYS A 39 0.87 7.68 8.62
C CYS A 39 -0.16 7.09 9.59
N VAL A 40 -1.27 6.60 9.04
CA VAL A 40 -2.33 5.92 9.78
C VAL A 40 -2.14 4.41 9.69
N VAL A 41 -2.12 3.72 10.83
CA VAL A 41 -2.00 2.26 10.87
C VAL A 41 -3.32 1.62 11.26
N LEU A 42 -3.76 0.64 10.47
CA LEU A 42 -4.95 -0.16 10.75
C LEU A 42 -4.59 -1.27 11.75
N GLY A 43 -5.15 -1.17 12.95
CA GLY A 43 -5.03 -2.14 14.03
C GLY A 43 -6.15 -3.18 14.03
N GLY A 44 -5.98 -4.23 14.85
CA GLY A 44 -6.97 -5.29 15.03
C GLY A 44 -6.44 -6.68 14.69
N PRO A 45 -7.14 -7.76 15.08
CA PRO A 45 -6.73 -9.14 14.85
C PRO A 45 -6.70 -9.52 13.37
N SER A 46 -6.14 -10.68 13.06
CA SER A 46 -6.24 -11.26 11.71
C SER A 46 -7.71 -11.50 11.36
N GLY A 47 -8.09 -11.22 10.11
CA GLY A 47 -9.49 -11.35 9.66
C GLY A 47 -10.38 -10.13 9.95
N ALA A 48 -9.95 -9.13 10.71
CA ALA A 48 -10.75 -7.93 11.02
C ALA A 48 -11.09 -7.03 9.82
N GLY A 49 -10.62 -7.34 8.60
CA GLY A 49 -10.94 -6.55 7.40
C GLY A 49 -9.88 -5.51 6.99
N LYS A 50 -8.74 -5.41 7.68
CA LYS A 50 -7.66 -4.45 7.39
C LYS A 50 -7.22 -4.44 5.91
N SER A 51 -6.84 -5.60 5.38
CA SER A 51 -6.43 -5.71 3.96
C SER A 51 -7.59 -5.46 2.99
N SER A 52 -8.84 -5.69 3.41
CA SER A 52 -10.01 -5.33 2.60
C SER A 52 -10.15 -3.82 2.47
N ILE A 53 -9.90 -3.06 3.56
CA ILE A 53 -9.89 -1.60 3.53
C ILE A 53 -8.80 -1.10 2.57
N LEU A 54 -7.54 -1.58 2.69
CA LEU A 54 -6.47 -1.18 1.75
C LEU A 54 -6.84 -1.49 0.30
N LYS A 55 -7.39 -2.68 0.04
CA LYS A 55 -7.80 -3.09 -1.31
C LYS A 55 -8.96 -2.28 -1.87
N MET A 56 -9.87 -1.78 -1.01
CA MET A 56 -10.92 -0.85 -1.41
C MET A 56 -10.34 0.54 -1.75
N ILE A 57 -9.43 1.07 -0.93
CA ILE A 57 -8.74 2.34 -1.22
C ILE A 57 -7.97 2.25 -2.54
N TYR A 58 -7.29 1.13 -2.80
CA TYR A 58 -6.57 0.90 -4.06
C TYR A 58 -7.50 0.60 -5.26
N GLY A 59 -8.81 0.43 -5.02
CA GLY A 59 -9.79 0.08 -6.04
C GLY A 59 -9.71 -1.36 -6.56
N ASN A 60 -9.06 -2.29 -5.82
CA ASN A 60 -9.07 -3.72 -6.13
C ASN A 60 -10.38 -4.39 -5.71
N TYR A 61 -11.00 -3.92 -4.63
CA TYR A 61 -12.31 -4.34 -4.20
C TYR A 61 -13.29 -3.19 -4.40
N ARG A 62 -14.47 -3.52 -4.93
CA ARG A 62 -15.57 -2.58 -5.00
C ARG A 62 -16.10 -2.34 -3.58
N CYS A 63 -16.28 -1.09 -3.22
CA CYS A 63 -17.01 -0.67 -2.05
C CYS A 63 -18.51 -0.92 -2.27
N ASP A 64 -19.20 -1.53 -1.32
CA ASP A 64 -20.64 -1.81 -1.43
C ASP A 64 -21.46 -0.64 -0.89
N GLN A 65 -20.91 0.12 0.07
CA GLN A 65 -21.54 1.30 0.67
C GLN A 65 -20.49 2.37 0.94
N GLY A 66 -20.94 3.63 1.03
CA GLY A 66 -20.09 4.77 1.38
C GLY A 66 -19.25 5.31 0.24
N GLN A 67 -18.28 6.15 0.59
CA GLN A 67 -17.42 6.85 -0.33
C GLN A 67 -15.96 6.77 0.12
N ILE A 68 -15.05 6.68 -0.85
CA ILE A 68 -13.60 6.77 -0.63
C ILE A 68 -13.11 7.95 -1.46
N LEU A 69 -12.85 9.07 -0.79
CA LEU A 69 -12.50 10.33 -1.43
C LEU A 69 -10.98 10.54 -1.38
N VAL A 70 -10.39 10.77 -2.55
CA VAL A 70 -8.96 11.01 -2.74
C VAL A 70 -8.76 12.39 -3.35
N THR A 71 -7.88 13.20 -2.75
CA THR A 71 -7.51 14.52 -3.27
C THR A 71 -6.40 14.36 -4.32
N VAL A 72 -6.68 14.80 -5.55
CA VAL A 72 -5.76 14.77 -6.71
C VAL A 72 -5.59 16.20 -7.22
N GLY A 73 -4.48 16.85 -6.87
CA GLY A 73 -4.34 18.29 -7.10
C GLY A 73 -5.43 19.07 -6.35
N ASP A 74 -6.25 19.80 -7.09
CA ASP A 74 -7.39 20.57 -6.55
C ASP A 74 -8.73 19.82 -6.67
N GLU A 75 -8.73 18.60 -7.21
CA GLU A 75 -9.93 17.80 -7.42
C GLU A 75 -10.09 16.72 -6.34
N ILE A 76 -11.35 16.33 -6.07
CA ILE A 76 -11.68 15.19 -5.21
C ILE A 76 -12.29 14.09 -6.07
N VAL A 77 -11.67 12.93 -6.06
CA VAL A 77 -12.11 11.74 -6.80
C VAL A 77 -12.68 10.71 -5.83
N ASN A 78 -13.89 10.20 -6.10
CA ASN A 78 -14.47 9.09 -5.34
C ASN A 78 -14.07 7.75 -5.96
N VAL A 79 -13.16 7.03 -5.32
CA VAL A 79 -12.67 5.71 -5.75
C VAL A 79 -13.80 4.68 -5.81
N ALA A 80 -14.74 4.71 -4.86
CA ALA A 80 -15.85 3.75 -4.79
C ALA A 80 -16.77 3.78 -6.03
N GLY A 81 -16.89 4.94 -6.67
CA GLY A 81 -17.71 5.14 -7.88
C GLY A 81 -16.90 5.31 -9.17
N ALA A 82 -15.57 5.21 -9.12
CA ALA A 82 -14.72 5.50 -10.26
C ALA A 82 -14.80 4.42 -11.34
N LYS A 83 -14.70 4.85 -12.61
CA LYS A 83 -14.60 3.92 -13.75
C LYS A 83 -13.24 3.20 -13.76
N PRO A 84 -13.13 2.01 -14.35
CA PRO A 84 -11.86 1.27 -14.40
C PRO A 84 -10.68 2.09 -14.94
N ARG A 85 -10.90 2.93 -15.95
CA ARG A 85 -9.91 3.84 -16.51
C ARG A 85 -9.38 4.84 -15.47
N ASP A 86 -10.25 5.39 -14.66
CA ASP A 86 -9.91 6.40 -13.65
C ASP A 86 -9.17 5.74 -12.47
N ILE A 87 -9.53 4.50 -12.12
CA ILE A 87 -8.78 3.67 -11.16
C ILE A 87 -7.35 3.43 -11.65
N LEU A 88 -7.14 3.09 -12.93
CA LEU A 88 -5.80 2.90 -13.50
C LEU A 88 -4.98 4.19 -13.40
N LYS A 89 -5.58 5.34 -13.71
CA LYS A 89 -4.91 6.64 -13.56
C LYS A 89 -4.57 6.96 -12.11
N LEU A 90 -5.45 6.70 -11.16
CA LEU A 90 -5.16 6.87 -9.73
C LEU A 90 -3.99 6.00 -9.28
N ARG A 91 -3.87 4.77 -9.78
CA ARG A 91 -2.77 3.86 -9.45
C ARG A 91 -1.44 4.25 -10.09
N SER A 92 -1.44 4.89 -11.25
CA SER A 92 -0.20 5.37 -11.87
C SER A 92 0.34 6.63 -11.19
N ASP A 93 -0.54 7.56 -10.80
CA ASP A 93 -0.12 8.91 -10.47
C ASP A 93 -0.36 9.30 -8.99
N THR A 94 -1.28 8.63 -8.30
CA THR A 94 -1.78 9.11 -7.01
C THR A 94 -1.63 8.12 -5.87
N ILE A 95 -1.89 6.82 -6.10
CA ILE A 95 -1.93 5.81 -5.04
C ILE A 95 -0.90 4.72 -5.30
N GLY A 96 0.23 4.78 -4.59
CA GLY A 96 1.21 3.70 -4.55
C GLY A 96 0.76 2.56 -3.61
N TYR A 97 1.23 1.35 -3.86
CA TYR A 97 0.89 0.18 -3.04
C TYR A 97 2.09 -0.77 -2.87
N VAL A 98 2.54 -0.91 -1.66
CA VAL A 98 3.47 -1.98 -1.24
C VAL A 98 2.63 -3.15 -0.78
N SER A 99 2.49 -4.16 -1.61
CA SER A 99 1.70 -5.36 -1.31
C SER A 99 2.46 -6.33 -0.39
N GLN A 100 1.76 -7.23 0.26
CA GLN A 100 2.36 -8.26 1.12
C GLN A 100 3.35 -9.17 0.36
N PHE A 101 3.09 -9.42 -0.92
CA PHE A 101 3.94 -10.25 -1.77
C PHE A 101 4.27 -9.52 -3.07
N LEU A 102 5.52 -9.59 -3.48
CA LEU A 102 5.94 -9.07 -4.79
C LEU A 102 5.31 -9.90 -5.92
N ARG A 103 4.56 -9.23 -6.78
CA ARG A 103 4.10 -9.84 -8.04
C ARG A 103 5.18 -9.64 -9.08
N THR A 104 5.94 -10.70 -9.35
CA THR A 104 7.03 -10.66 -10.32
C THR A 104 6.52 -10.96 -11.72
N ILE A 105 7.10 -10.27 -12.70
CA ILE A 105 6.97 -10.62 -14.12
C ILE A 105 8.16 -11.54 -14.47
N PRO A 106 7.92 -12.74 -15.02
CA PRO A 106 9.02 -13.62 -15.41
C PRO A 106 9.99 -12.92 -16.36
N ARG A 107 11.29 -13.15 -16.17
CA ARG A 107 12.38 -12.63 -17.02
C ARG A 107 12.62 -11.13 -16.98
N VAL A 108 11.96 -10.38 -16.08
CA VAL A 108 12.24 -8.96 -15.84
C VAL A 108 13.20 -8.85 -14.66
N SER A 109 14.27 -8.07 -14.80
CA SER A 109 15.29 -7.87 -13.76
C SER A 109 14.73 -7.12 -12.54
N ALA A 110 15.39 -7.27 -11.39
CA ALA A 110 14.97 -6.56 -10.15
C ALA A 110 15.05 -5.04 -10.33
N GLU A 111 16.09 -4.53 -10.98
CA GLU A 111 16.23 -3.10 -11.25
C GLU A 111 15.12 -2.57 -12.16
N ASP A 112 14.72 -3.32 -13.20
CA ASP A 112 13.62 -2.92 -14.09
C ASP A 112 12.26 -3.00 -13.39
N VAL A 113 12.03 -4.02 -12.56
CA VAL A 113 10.82 -4.14 -11.72
C VAL A 113 10.69 -2.93 -10.77
N VAL A 114 11.80 -2.49 -10.19
CA VAL A 114 11.80 -1.33 -9.29
C VAL A 114 11.66 -0.03 -10.06
N ALA A 115 12.31 0.13 -11.23
CA ALA A 115 12.29 1.35 -12.03
C ALA A 115 10.93 1.60 -12.70
N GLU A 116 10.16 0.54 -12.99
CA GLU A 116 8.93 0.61 -13.77
C GLU A 116 7.95 1.71 -13.32
N PRO A 117 7.61 1.88 -12.03
CA PRO A 117 6.67 2.93 -11.62
C PRO A 117 7.17 4.35 -11.92
N LEU A 118 8.48 4.58 -11.79
CA LEU A 118 9.08 5.89 -12.05
C LEU A 118 9.12 6.20 -13.56
N ILE A 119 9.41 5.20 -14.37
CA ILE A 119 9.39 5.29 -15.84
C ILE A 119 7.95 5.54 -16.33
N ALA A 120 6.96 4.86 -15.73
CA ALA A 120 5.55 5.08 -16.02
C ALA A 120 5.09 6.52 -15.70
N GLN A 121 5.74 7.20 -14.72
CA GLN A 121 5.52 8.60 -14.41
C GLN A 121 6.32 9.59 -15.30
N GLY A 122 7.04 9.08 -16.31
CA GLY A 122 7.69 9.90 -17.33
C GLY A 122 9.21 10.08 -17.18
N SER A 123 9.87 9.42 -16.23
CA SER A 123 11.33 9.40 -16.16
C SER A 123 11.92 8.54 -17.29
N SER A 124 13.17 8.84 -17.71
CA SER A 124 13.89 7.99 -18.64
C SER A 124 14.22 6.61 -18.03
N GLU A 125 14.45 5.61 -18.88
CA GLU A 125 14.85 4.27 -18.41
C GLU A 125 16.17 4.32 -17.62
N GLU A 126 17.15 5.13 -18.07
CA GLU A 126 18.44 5.28 -17.40
C GLU A 126 18.28 5.89 -16.00
N GLU A 127 17.56 7.00 -15.88
CA GLU A 127 17.26 7.65 -14.61
C GLU A 127 16.48 6.73 -13.67
N GLY A 128 15.51 5.99 -14.21
CA GLY A 128 14.72 5.00 -13.45
C GLY A 128 15.60 3.89 -12.86
N ARG A 129 16.50 3.31 -13.67
CA ARG A 129 17.43 2.27 -13.22
C ARG A 129 18.43 2.77 -12.18
N ASP A 130 18.97 3.98 -12.35
CA ASP A 130 19.93 4.55 -11.40
C ASP A 130 19.28 4.79 -10.03
N LYS A 131 18.07 5.33 -10.00
CA LYS A 131 17.29 5.47 -8.76
C LYS A 131 16.92 4.10 -8.16
N ALA A 132 16.57 3.11 -9.01
CA ALA A 132 16.28 1.75 -8.57
C ALA A 132 17.50 1.10 -7.89
N ARG A 133 18.70 1.19 -8.49
CA ARG A 133 19.95 0.69 -7.91
C ARG A 133 20.27 1.35 -6.58
N THR A 134 20.12 2.67 -6.50
CA THR A 134 20.30 3.41 -5.25
C THR A 134 19.39 2.89 -4.14
N LEU A 135 18.13 2.66 -4.45
CA LEU A 135 17.15 2.20 -3.46
C LEU A 135 17.33 0.72 -3.11
N LEU A 136 17.70 -0.14 -4.08
CA LEU A 136 18.06 -1.53 -3.85
C LEU A 136 19.28 -1.64 -2.93
N ALA A 137 20.30 -0.81 -3.13
CA ALA A 137 21.47 -0.74 -2.26
C ALA A 137 21.09 -0.34 -0.81
N ARG A 138 20.25 0.70 -0.66
CA ARG A 138 19.74 1.13 0.66
C ARG A 138 18.99 0.03 1.40
N LEU A 139 18.28 -0.84 0.66
CA LEU A 139 17.54 -1.98 1.18
C LEU A 139 18.40 -3.26 1.29
N ASN A 140 19.71 -3.15 1.17
CA ASN A 140 20.65 -4.27 1.28
C ASN A 140 20.34 -5.44 0.32
N VAL A 141 19.83 -5.14 -0.89
CA VAL A 141 19.72 -6.13 -1.96
C VAL A 141 21.08 -6.26 -2.62
N PRO A 142 21.72 -7.45 -2.63
CA PRO A 142 23.05 -7.63 -3.21
C PRO A 142 23.10 -7.23 -4.68
N GLU A 143 24.14 -6.50 -5.09
CA GLU A 143 24.28 -5.98 -6.45
C GLU A 143 24.21 -7.07 -7.53
N ARG A 144 24.78 -8.27 -7.25
CA ARG A 144 24.69 -9.45 -8.14
C ARG A 144 23.27 -9.90 -8.47
N LEU A 145 22.26 -9.45 -7.72
CA LEU A 145 20.86 -9.80 -7.91
C LEU A 145 20.11 -8.77 -8.77
N TRP A 146 20.63 -7.55 -8.94
CA TRP A 146 19.87 -6.46 -9.57
C TRP A 146 19.46 -6.75 -11.00
N THR A 147 20.32 -7.46 -11.76
CA THR A 147 20.07 -7.85 -13.15
C THR A 147 19.32 -9.19 -13.29
N LEU A 148 18.99 -9.84 -12.16
CA LEU A 148 18.30 -11.14 -12.16
C LEU A 148 16.80 -10.96 -11.86
N PRO A 149 15.94 -11.87 -12.35
CA PRO A 149 14.51 -11.85 -12.04
C PRO A 149 14.22 -12.14 -10.55
N PRO A 150 13.43 -11.31 -9.85
CA PRO A 150 13.12 -11.51 -8.44
C PRO A 150 12.43 -12.83 -8.10
N ALA A 151 11.82 -13.51 -9.06
CA ALA A 151 11.19 -14.82 -8.85
C ALA A 151 12.18 -15.89 -8.32
N THR A 152 13.49 -15.69 -8.49
CA THR A 152 14.53 -16.61 -8.02
C THR A 152 15.11 -16.24 -6.65
N PHE A 153 14.63 -15.15 -6.02
CA PHE A 153 15.16 -14.63 -4.79
C PHE A 153 14.50 -15.27 -3.56
N SER A 154 15.18 -15.18 -2.41
CA SER A 154 14.57 -15.50 -1.13
C SER A 154 13.39 -14.59 -0.81
N GLY A 155 12.47 -15.02 0.07
CA GLY A 155 11.30 -14.21 0.44
C GLY A 155 11.67 -12.82 0.97
N GLY A 156 12.73 -12.71 1.78
CA GLY A 156 13.22 -11.43 2.28
C GLY A 156 13.82 -10.53 1.19
N GLU A 157 14.53 -11.09 0.20
CA GLU A 157 15.04 -10.34 -0.96
C GLU A 157 13.89 -9.86 -1.84
N GLN A 158 12.89 -10.72 -2.12
CA GLN A 158 11.69 -10.32 -2.85
C GLN A 158 10.95 -9.20 -2.14
N GLN A 159 10.83 -9.26 -0.82
CA GLN A 159 10.16 -8.21 -0.04
C GLN A 159 10.91 -6.88 -0.11
N ARG A 160 12.24 -6.89 -0.07
CA ARG A 160 13.06 -5.67 -0.24
C ARG A 160 12.91 -5.06 -1.64
N VAL A 161 12.84 -5.87 -2.69
CA VAL A 161 12.53 -5.41 -4.06
C VAL A 161 11.12 -4.83 -4.13
N ASN A 162 10.13 -5.44 -3.47
CA ASN A 162 8.76 -4.96 -3.41
C ASN A 162 8.66 -3.57 -2.73
N ILE A 163 9.38 -3.39 -1.62
CA ILE A 163 9.47 -2.11 -0.92
C ILE A 163 10.14 -1.07 -1.84
N ALA A 164 11.29 -1.41 -2.45
CA ALA A 164 11.96 -0.51 -3.39
C ALA A 164 11.01 -0.04 -4.49
N ARG A 165 10.27 -0.96 -5.11
CA ARG A 165 9.28 -0.65 -6.15
C ARG A 165 8.18 0.29 -5.67
N GLY A 166 7.67 0.10 -4.45
CA GLY A 166 6.62 0.96 -3.90
C GLY A 166 7.09 2.36 -3.50
N PHE A 167 8.37 2.49 -3.10
CA PHE A 167 8.93 3.75 -2.61
C PHE A 167 9.66 4.59 -3.66
N ILE A 168 9.98 4.04 -4.84
CA ILE A 168 10.78 4.73 -5.86
C ILE A 168 10.06 5.93 -6.47
N ALA A 169 8.78 5.80 -6.74
CA ALA A 169 7.97 6.84 -7.38
C ALA A 169 7.37 7.81 -6.34
N HIS A 170 6.90 8.95 -6.81
CA HIS A 170 6.20 9.90 -5.97
C HIS A 170 4.70 9.67 -6.07
N TYR A 171 4.11 9.24 -4.97
CA TYR A 171 2.67 9.10 -4.82
C TYR A 171 2.17 10.00 -3.68
N PRO A 172 1.13 10.83 -3.88
CA PRO A 172 0.48 11.57 -2.80
C PRO A 172 -0.06 10.68 -1.68
N ILE A 173 -0.42 9.43 -2.00
CA ILE A 173 -0.90 8.43 -1.05
C ILE A 173 -0.11 7.13 -1.26
N LEU A 174 0.36 6.51 -0.16
CA LEU A 174 1.07 5.24 -0.18
C LEU A 174 0.41 4.23 0.77
N LEU A 175 0.03 3.08 0.24
CA LEU A 175 -0.55 1.97 0.99
C LEU A 175 0.53 0.93 1.31
N LEU A 176 0.60 0.51 2.57
CA LEU A 176 1.61 -0.41 3.09
C LEU A 176 0.94 -1.67 3.66
N ASP A 177 0.98 -2.78 2.93
CA ASP A 177 0.37 -4.05 3.37
C ASP A 177 1.47 -4.99 3.87
N GLU A 178 1.74 -4.96 5.17
CA GLU A 178 2.74 -5.77 5.88
C GLU A 178 4.16 -5.69 5.28
N PRO A 179 4.71 -4.48 5.04
CA PRO A 179 5.98 -4.34 4.32
C PRO A 179 7.18 -4.95 5.06
N THR A 180 7.09 -5.17 6.38
CA THR A 180 8.22 -5.60 7.22
C THR A 180 8.14 -7.06 7.67
N ALA A 181 7.11 -7.82 7.27
CA ALA A 181 6.82 -9.18 7.80
C ALA A 181 7.97 -10.19 7.67
N SER A 182 8.84 -10.05 6.65
CA SER A 182 9.94 -10.99 6.38
C SER A 182 11.32 -10.33 6.51
N LEU A 183 11.43 -9.22 7.23
CA LEU A 183 12.67 -8.45 7.34
C LEU A 183 13.35 -8.64 8.71
N ASP A 184 14.68 -8.65 8.71
CA ASP A 184 15.48 -8.51 9.91
C ASP A 184 15.45 -7.07 10.47
N ALA A 185 15.97 -6.87 11.67
CA ALA A 185 15.96 -5.58 12.36
C ALA A 185 16.67 -4.47 11.56
N ALA A 186 17.78 -4.78 10.88
CA ALA A 186 18.53 -3.81 10.10
C ALA A 186 17.71 -3.30 8.90
N ASN A 187 17.02 -4.21 8.18
CA ASN A 187 16.17 -3.85 7.06
C ASN A 187 14.87 -3.16 7.50
N ARG A 188 14.30 -3.52 8.67
CA ARG A 188 13.16 -2.78 9.26
C ARG A 188 13.52 -1.32 9.50
N ALA A 189 14.69 -1.05 10.10
CA ALA A 189 15.16 0.33 10.31
C ALA A 189 15.33 1.13 9.01
N VAL A 190 15.66 0.46 7.89
CA VAL A 190 15.67 1.14 6.58
C VAL A 190 14.26 1.53 6.16
N VAL A 191 13.27 0.64 6.33
CA VAL A 191 11.87 0.92 5.99
C VAL A 191 11.32 2.08 6.82
N VAL A 192 11.62 2.11 8.12
CA VAL A 192 11.23 3.24 9.00
C VAL A 192 11.76 4.56 8.43
N ARG A 193 13.05 4.63 8.08
CA ARG A 193 13.63 5.86 7.47
C ARG A 193 12.95 6.23 6.15
N LEU A 194 12.63 5.26 5.29
CA LEU A 194 11.92 5.52 4.03
C LEU A 194 10.52 6.08 4.28
N VAL A 195 9.80 5.57 5.29
CA VAL A 195 8.48 6.09 5.69
C VAL A 195 8.60 7.53 6.19
N GLU A 196 9.55 7.82 7.08
CA GLU A 196 9.76 9.18 7.59
C GLU A 196 10.15 10.16 6.48
N GLU A 197 10.98 9.74 5.51
CA GLU A 197 11.30 10.55 4.33
C GLU A 197 10.04 10.86 3.49
N LYS A 198 9.13 9.89 3.32
CA LYS A 198 7.86 10.10 2.61
C LYS A 198 6.91 10.99 3.41
N LYS A 199 6.83 10.84 4.73
CA LYS A 199 6.05 11.76 5.61
C LYS A 199 6.54 13.21 5.45
N ALA A 200 7.85 13.41 5.50
CA ALA A 200 8.46 14.74 5.30
C ALA A 200 8.17 15.34 3.91
N GLN A 201 7.94 14.50 2.90
CA GLN A 201 7.51 14.91 1.56
C GLN A 201 5.99 15.18 1.44
N GLY A 202 5.23 15.04 2.53
CA GLY A 202 3.79 15.24 2.56
C GLY A 202 2.98 14.06 1.99
N VAL A 203 3.55 12.86 1.90
CA VAL A 203 2.84 11.65 1.48
C VAL A 203 1.92 11.17 2.61
N ALA A 204 0.63 11.00 2.32
CA ALA A 204 -0.32 10.38 3.23
C ALA A 204 -0.17 8.85 3.17
N MET A 205 -0.12 8.17 4.31
CA MET A 205 0.08 6.72 4.31
C MET A 205 -0.98 5.99 5.11
N VAL A 206 -1.42 4.83 4.60
CA VAL A 206 -2.24 3.88 5.34
C VAL A 206 -1.53 2.54 5.36
N GLY A 207 -1.24 2.03 6.57
CA GLY A 207 -0.45 0.82 6.73
C GLY A 207 -1.13 -0.28 7.54
N ILE A 208 -0.75 -1.54 7.26
CA ILE A 208 -0.96 -2.69 8.12
C ILE A 208 0.42 -3.15 8.58
N LEU A 209 0.66 -3.16 9.88
CA LEU A 209 1.95 -3.50 10.48
C LEU A 209 1.73 -4.47 11.64
N HIS A 210 2.38 -5.63 11.59
CA HIS A 210 2.35 -6.61 12.69
C HIS A 210 3.48 -6.38 13.70
N ASP A 211 4.61 -5.82 13.24
CA ASP A 211 5.74 -5.47 14.10
C ASP A 211 5.39 -4.26 14.98
N GLN A 212 5.38 -4.47 16.31
CA GLN A 212 4.97 -3.43 17.26
C GLN A 212 5.97 -2.27 17.31
N ASP A 213 7.27 -2.57 17.23
CA ASP A 213 8.32 -1.55 17.30
C ASP A 213 8.24 -0.62 16.09
N VAL A 214 8.18 -1.19 14.88
CA VAL A 214 8.00 -0.41 13.64
C VAL A 214 6.72 0.41 13.68
N ARG A 215 5.62 -0.18 14.15
CA ARG A 215 4.34 0.52 14.26
C ARG A 215 4.40 1.71 15.20
N GLN A 216 5.09 1.59 16.34
CA GLN A 216 5.26 2.69 17.30
C GLN A 216 6.13 3.81 16.75
N GLU A 217 7.12 3.48 15.90
CA GLU A 217 8.01 4.48 15.33
C GLU A 217 7.33 5.31 14.23
N ILE A 218 6.53 4.70 13.34
CA ILE A 218 6.04 5.38 12.13
C ILE A 218 4.59 5.82 12.20
N ALA A 219 3.75 5.23 13.08
CA ALA A 219 2.33 5.55 13.15
C ALA A 219 2.09 6.86 13.91
N ASP A 220 1.49 7.83 13.23
CA ASP A 220 0.98 9.03 13.90
C ASP A 220 -0.35 8.73 14.58
N ARG A 221 -1.13 7.78 14.02
CA ARG A 221 -2.42 7.37 14.56
C ARG A 221 -2.70 5.91 14.23
N ILE A 222 -3.35 5.21 15.17
CA ILE A 222 -3.78 3.82 14.99
C ILE A 222 -5.32 3.80 15.01
N ILE A 223 -5.90 3.12 14.02
CA ILE A 223 -7.35 2.92 13.91
C ILE A 223 -7.65 1.45 14.18
N ASP A 224 -8.41 1.18 15.22
CA ASP A 224 -8.88 -0.18 15.51
C ASP A 224 -10.03 -0.54 14.55
N VAL A 225 -9.72 -1.45 13.62
CA VAL A 225 -10.70 -1.91 12.61
C VAL A 225 -11.83 -2.74 13.23
N THR A 226 -11.66 -3.29 14.42
CA THR A 226 -12.72 -4.03 15.11
C THR A 226 -13.94 -3.16 15.44
N SER A 227 -13.72 -1.84 15.60
CA SER A 227 -14.83 -0.89 15.79
C SER A 227 -15.77 -0.77 14.57
N PHE A 228 -15.34 -1.26 13.42
CA PHE A 228 -16.10 -1.28 12.16
C PHE A 228 -16.56 -2.69 11.76
N SER A 229 -16.31 -3.70 12.59
CA SER A 229 -16.83 -5.04 12.34
C SER A 229 -18.33 -5.03 12.55
N SER A 230 -19.10 -5.58 11.59
CA SER A 230 -20.49 -5.89 11.86
C SER A 230 -20.54 -6.88 13.02
N GLU A 231 -21.32 -6.58 14.04
CA GLU A 231 -21.73 -7.59 15.03
C GLU A 231 -22.48 -8.69 14.25
N VAL A 232 -21.74 -9.71 13.81
CA VAL A 232 -22.37 -10.98 13.47
C VAL A 232 -22.86 -11.52 14.79
N ALA A 233 -24.14 -11.38 15.04
CA ALA A 233 -24.80 -12.04 16.16
C ALA A 233 -24.40 -13.53 16.13
N ALA A 234 -23.76 -13.96 17.20
CA ALA A 234 -23.35 -15.34 17.43
C ALA A 234 -24.53 -16.29 17.49
#